data_7670271b350f5f442f7fcec4a4866c29
#
_entry.id   7670271b350f5f442f7fcec4a4866c29
#
_cell.length_a   1.000
_cell.length_b   1.000
_cell.length_c   1.000
_cell.angle_alpha   90.00
_cell.angle_beta   90.00
_cell.angle_gamma   90.00
#
_symmetry.space_group_name_H-M   'P 1'
#
loop_
_entity.id
_entity.type
_entity.pdbx_description
1 polymer ?
#
loop_
_entity_poly.entity_id
_entity_poly.type
_entity_poly.pdbx_seq_one_letter_code
_entity_poly.pdbx_strand_id
1 'polypeptide(L)'
;VNPNNTVKNISLEDVKKIYTGEITNWKELGGEDAPIVVVSREEGSGTRDAFQEIVGYESEELTKDASISDGSGAVKTTVAGNKNAIGFASFEYIDDTVSAISVNDVEPTAENVKAGDYKISRPFLLVTSKDTLTDEGQKLIDFVLSSEGQQIVKDNKLITIE
;
A
#
# COMPACT_ATOMS: atom_id res chain seq x y z
N VAL A 1 2.22 9.70 -1.17
CA VAL A 1 2.19 11.13 -0.77
C VAL A 1 1.67 11.99 -1.90
N ASN A 2 1.36 13.26 -1.62
CA ASN A 2 1.04 14.24 -2.65
C ASN A 2 2.27 14.50 -3.54
N PRO A 3 2.13 14.72 -4.87
CA PRO A 3 3.27 14.98 -5.76
C PRO A 3 4.13 16.18 -5.35
N ASN A 4 3.53 17.18 -4.68
CA ASN A 4 4.22 18.37 -4.19
C ASN A 4 4.92 18.17 -2.82
N ASN A 5 4.82 16.99 -2.21
CA ASN A 5 5.61 16.67 -1.03
C ASN A 5 7.08 16.49 -1.42
N THR A 6 7.98 17.09 -0.64
CA THR A 6 9.42 17.08 -0.93
C THR A 6 10.13 15.81 -0.47
N VAL A 7 9.53 15.05 0.47
CA VAL A 7 10.06 13.77 0.95
C VAL A 7 9.73 12.69 -0.06
N LYS A 8 10.75 12.05 -0.62
CA LYS A 8 10.62 11.01 -1.66
C LYS A 8 11.09 9.63 -1.22
N ASN A 9 11.71 9.56 -0.05
CA ASN A 9 12.18 8.33 0.54
C ASN A 9 12.06 8.40 2.07
N ILE A 10 11.62 7.32 2.69
CA ILE A 10 11.55 7.18 4.14
C ILE A 10 11.96 5.77 4.55
N SER A 11 12.43 5.58 5.79
CA SER A 11 12.67 4.24 6.30
C SER A 11 11.35 3.55 6.69
N LEU A 12 11.33 2.22 6.68
CA LEU A 12 10.18 1.46 7.16
C LEU A 12 9.91 1.74 8.66
N GLU A 13 10.96 1.99 9.42
CA GLU A 13 10.86 2.40 10.82
C GLU A 13 10.18 3.77 10.97
N ASP A 14 10.52 4.73 10.10
CA ASP A 14 9.87 6.04 10.12
C ASP A 14 8.40 5.96 9.66
N VAL A 15 8.08 5.06 8.72
CA VAL A 15 6.67 4.77 8.40
C VAL A 15 5.93 4.35 9.67
N LYS A 16 6.48 3.41 10.45
CA LYS A 16 5.88 3.01 11.72
C LYS A 16 5.69 4.21 12.64
N LYS A 17 6.72 5.01 12.87
CA LYS A 17 6.68 6.17 13.77
C LYS A 17 5.65 7.22 13.32
N ILE A 18 5.46 7.41 12.01
CA ILE A 18 4.42 8.29 11.47
C ILE A 18 3.03 7.74 11.84
N TYR A 19 2.77 6.46 11.58
CA TYR A 19 1.46 5.87 11.80
C TYR A 19 1.13 5.67 13.29
N THR A 20 2.12 5.57 14.16
CA THR A 20 1.95 5.55 15.62
C THR A 20 1.95 6.95 16.25
N GLY A 21 2.23 8.00 15.47
CA GLY A 21 2.21 9.39 15.94
C GLY A 21 3.46 9.85 16.69
N GLU A 22 4.55 9.11 16.59
CA GLU A 22 5.86 9.50 17.14
C GLU A 22 6.54 10.56 16.29
N ILE A 23 6.41 10.48 14.94
CA ILE A 23 6.83 11.51 13.99
C ILE A 23 5.58 12.22 13.48
N THR A 24 5.49 13.52 13.69
CA THR A 24 4.29 14.31 13.38
C THR A 24 4.55 15.47 12.42
N ASN A 25 5.80 15.72 12.07
CA ASN A 25 6.18 16.85 11.22
C ASN A 25 7.15 16.40 10.13
N TRP A 26 6.89 16.79 8.88
CA TRP A 26 7.73 16.44 7.73
C TRP A 26 9.18 16.89 7.85
N LYS A 27 9.48 17.95 8.61
CA LYS A 27 10.87 18.40 8.83
C LYS A 27 11.74 17.38 9.56
N GLU A 28 11.14 16.50 10.35
CA GLU A 28 11.85 15.41 11.03
C GLU A 28 12.43 14.40 10.03
N LEU A 29 11.87 14.38 8.81
CA LEU A 29 12.26 13.55 7.69
C LEU A 29 12.97 14.34 6.57
N GLY A 30 13.44 15.55 6.87
CA GLY A 30 14.11 16.40 5.90
C GLY A 30 13.18 17.14 4.92
N GLY A 31 11.87 17.12 5.18
CA GLY A 31 10.87 17.85 4.42
C GLY A 31 10.61 19.28 4.93
N GLU A 32 9.50 19.84 4.50
CA GLU A 32 9.05 21.17 4.95
C GLU A 32 8.63 21.14 6.43
N ASP A 33 8.68 22.29 7.11
CA ASP A 33 8.13 22.45 8.47
C ASP A 33 6.59 22.51 8.39
N ALA A 34 5.98 21.34 8.32
CA ALA A 34 4.55 21.15 8.17
C ALA A 34 4.09 19.85 8.89
N PRO A 35 2.89 19.86 9.50
CA PRO A 35 2.38 18.65 10.16
C PRO A 35 2.12 17.55 9.14
N ILE A 36 2.36 16.29 9.53
CA ILE A 36 1.99 15.12 8.74
C ILE A 36 0.51 14.82 8.96
N VAL A 37 -0.24 14.67 7.87
CA VAL A 37 -1.63 14.21 7.90
C VAL A 37 -1.65 12.72 7.54
N VAL A 38 -1.80 11.89 8.54
CA VAL A 38 -1.87 10.42 8.37
C VAL A 38 -3.23 10.03 7.83
N VAL A 39 -3.26 9.29 6.73
CA VAL A 39 -4.49 8.75 6.13
C VAL A 39 -4.44 7.23 6.20
N SER A 40 -5.40 6.64 6.90
CA SER A 40 -5.55 5.19 7.04
C SER A 40 -6.87 4.70 6.47
N ARG A 41 -7.03 3.39 6.42
CA ARG A 41 -8.24 2.70 5.98
C ARG A 41 -9.14 2.37 7.17
N GLU A 42 -10.38 2.11 6.86
CA GLU A 42 -11.42 1.61 7.78
C GLU A 42 -11.04 0.26 8.41
N GLU A 43 -11.68 -0.10 9.52
CA GLU A 43 -11.57 -1.43 10.11
C GLU A 43 -12.11 -2.52 9.18
N GLY A 44 -11.45 -3.68 9.17
CA GLY A 44 -11.79 -4.79 8.27
C GLY A 44 -11.21 -4.64 6.85
N SER A 45 -10.43 -3.60 6.59
CA SER A 45 -9.69 -3.45 5.34
C SER A 45 -8.49 -4.39 5.30
N GLY A 46 -8.52 -5.40 4.41
CA GLY A 46 -7.36 -6.29 4.20
C GLY A 46 -6.10 -5.56 3.75
N THR A 47 -6.23 -4.38 3.10
CA THR A 47 -5.08 -3.52 2.77
C THR A 47 -4.50 -2.88 4.02
N ARG A 48 -5.34 -2.45 4.97
CA ARG A 48 -4.89 -1.94 6.26
C ARG A 48 -4.20 -3.03 7.08
N ASP A 49 -4.82 -4.20 7.20
CA ASP A 49 -4.26 -5.32 7.96
C ASP A 49 -2.87 -5.71 7.43
N ALA A 50 -2.75 -5.81 6.10
CA ALA A 50 -1.47 -6.10 5.46
C ALA A 50 -0.41 -5.01 5.71
N PHE A 51 -0.80 -3.75 5.61
CA PHE A 51 0.10 -2.62 5.86
C PHE A 51 0.59 -2.62 7.31
N GLN A 52 -0.32 -2.82 8.28
CA GLN A 52 0.00 -2.89 9.71
C GLN A 52 0.96 -4.05 10.03
N GLU A 53 0.69 -5.24 9.47
CA GLU A 53 1.56 -6.41 9.61
C GLU A 53 2.98 -6.14 9.09
N ILE A 54 3.10 -5.56 7.88
CA ILE A 54 4.39 -5.29 7.25
C ILE A 54 5.17 -4.20 7.99
N VAL A 55 4.49 -3.13 8.40
CA VAL A 55 5.10 -1.99 9.10
C VAL A 55 5.36 -2.33 10.58
N GLY A 56 4.63 -3.28 11.14
CA GLY A 56 4.84 -3.82 12.48
C GLY A 56 4.23 -2.96 13.58
N TYR A 57 2.95 -2.58 13.46
CA TYR A 57 2.18 -1.94 14.53
C TYR A 57 0.75 -2.50 14.60
N GLU A 58 0.16 -2.47 15.80
CA GLU A 58 -1.19 -2.97 16.04
C GLU A 58 -2.25 -1.87 15.80
N SER A 59 -3.51 -2.28 15.59
CA SER A 59 -4.60 -1.33 15.29
C SER A 59 -4.79 -0.27 16.38
N GLU A 60 -4.55 -0.63 17.65
CA GLU A 60 -4.65 0.25 18.80
C GLU A 60 -3.51 1.27 18.88
N GLU A 61 -2.39 1.01 18.20
CA GLU A 61 -1.24 1.90 18.13
C GLU A 61 -1.38 2.98 17.06
N LEU A 62 -2.36 2.84 16.15
CA LEU A 62 -2.62 3.87 15.14
C LEU A 62 -2.91 5.21 15.82
N THR A 63 -2.22 6.27 15.36
CA THR A 63 -2.44 7.62 15.90
C THR A 63 -3.93 8.01 15.83
N LYS A 64 -4.42 8.60 16.91
CA LYS A 64 -5.82 9.06 17.02
C LYS A 64 -6.15 10.21 16.06
N ASP A 65 -5.13 10.88 15.55
CA ASP A 65 -5.26 11.98 14.59
C ASP A 65 -5.32 11.48 13.14
N ALA A 66 -5.27 10.16 12.91
CA ALA A 66 -5.38 9.60 11.58
C ALA A 66 -6.76 9.84 10.96
N SER A 67 -6.78 10.34 9.74
CA SER A 67 -7.99 10.42 8.91
C SER A 67 -8.33 9.03 8.37
N ILE A 68 -9.50 8.52 8.69
CA ILE A 68 -9.96 7.21 8.21
C ILE A 68 -10.73 7.39 6.91
N SER A 69 -10.34 6.66 5.89
CA SER A 69 -10.94 6.69 4.55
C SER A 69 -11.51 5.33 4.17
N ASP A 70 -12.71 5.33 3.59
CA ASP A 70 -13.39 4.13 3.11
C ASP A 70 -12.91 3.80 1.68
N GLY A 71 -12.09 2.77 1.57
CA GLY A 71 -11.51 2.32 0.30
C GLY A 71 -10.23 3.06 -0.13
N SER A 72 -9.39 2.39 -0.94
CA SER A 72 -8.12 2.94 -1.46
C SER A 72 -8.31 4.17 -2.34
N GLY A 73 -9.45 4.26 -3.05
CA GLY A 73 -9.80 5.44 -3.85
C GLY A 73 -10.01 6.71 -3.00
N ALA A 74 -10.63 6.57 -1.82
CA ALA A 74 -10.80 7.68 -0.87
C ALA A 74 -9.47 8.11 -0.25
N VAL A 75 -8.59 7.16 0.11
CA VAL A 75 -7.21 7.46 0.55
C VAL A 75 -6.48 8.27 -0.52
N LYS A 76 -6.50 7.80 -1.78
CA LYS A 76 -5.88 8.50 -2.91
C LYS A 76 -6.42 9.94 -3.04
N THR A 77 -7.73 10.12 -3.00
CA THR A 77 -8.36 11.43 -3.13
C THR A 77 -7.93 12.38 -2.01
N THR A 78 -7.88 11.90 -0.77
CA THR A 78 -7.43 12.67 0.38
C THR A 78 -5.97 13.09 0.25
N VAL A 79 -5.09 12.17 -0.15
CA VAL A 79 -3.65 12.43 -0.36
C VAL A 79 -3.45 13.40 -1.53
N ALA A 80 -4.16 13.22 -2.65
CA ALA A 80 -4.09 14.13 -3.80
C ALA A 80 -4.50 15.56 -3.44
N GLY A 81 -5.48 15.72 -2.54
CA GLY A 81 -5.98 17.03 -2.09
C GLY A 81 -5.16 17.71 -1.00
N ASN A 82 -4.19 17.05 -0.38
CA ASN A 82 -3.42 17.57 0.74
C ASN A 82 -1.93 17.26 0.61
N LYS A 83 -1.10 18.29 0.39
CA LYS A 83 0.36 18.12 0.20
C LYS A 83 1.07 17.56 1.42
N ASN A 84 0.46 17.65 2.60
CA ASN A 84 1.04 17.16 3.85
C ASN A 84 0.57 15.75 4.21
N ALA A 85 -0.28 15.14 3.38
CA ALA A 85 -0.82 13.82 3.64
C ALA A 85 0.13 12.69 3.22
N ILE A 86 0.08 11.62 4.00
CA ILE A 86 0.65 10.30 3.69
C ILE A 86 -0.44 9.25 3.84
N GLY A 87 -0.49 8.31 2.91
CA GLY A 87 -1.44 7.20 2.92
C GLY A 87 -0.85 5.96 2.30
N PHE A 88 -1.58 4.86 2.36
CA PHE A 88 -1.24 3.63 1.66
C PHE A 88 -2.44 3.16 0.82
N ALA A 89 -2.16 2.58 -0.31
CA ALA A 89 -3.16 2.10 -1.24
C ALA A 89 -2.60 0.93 -2.07
N SER A 90 -3.50 0.15 -2.65
CA SER A 90 -3.14 -0.87 -3.64
C SER A 90 -2.53 -0.21 -4.88
N PHE A 91 -1.61 -0.91 -5.55
CA PHE A 91 -0.79 -0.40 -6.64
C PHE A 91 -1.62 0.17 -7.81
N GLU A 92 -2.79 -0.38 -8.05
CA GLU A 92 -3.73 0.04 -9.10
C GLU A 92 -4.24 1.49 -8.94
N TYR A 93 -4.21 2.02 -7.69
CA TYR A 93 -4.66 3.39 -7.39
C TYR A 93 -3.57 4.44 -7.57
N ILE A 94 -2.33 4.05 -7.87
CA ILE A 94 -1.23 4.99 -8.08
C ILE A 94 -1.27 5.53 -9.52
N ASP A 95 -1.39 6.85 -9.62
CA ASP A 95 -1.35 7.60 -10.88
C ASP A 95 -0.70 8.98 -10.67
N ASP A 96 -0.79 9.87 -11.67
CA ASP A 96 -0.16 11.19 -11.66
C ASP A 96 -0.69 12.14 -10.56
N THR A 97 -1.79 11.79 -9.88
CA THR A 97 -2.37 12.60 -8.80
C THR A 97 -1.73 12.34 -7.44
N VAL A 98 -1.00 11.24 -7.30
CA VAL A 98 -0.26 10.86 -6.09
C VAL A 98 1.11 10.30 -6.45
N SER A 99 2.08 10.43 -5.55
CA SER A 99 3.42 9.87 -5.72
C SER A 99 3.62 8.71 -4.78
N ALA A 100 3.96 7.55 -5.31
CA ALA A 100 4.56 6.50 -4.51
C ALA A 100 5.98 6.92 -4.13
N ILE A 101 6.40 6.61 -2.90
CA ILE A 101 7.73 6.98 -2.38
C ILE A 101 8.59 5.74 -2.14
N SER A 102 9.88 5.92 -2.22
CA SER A 102 10.84 4.88 -1.88
C SER A 102 10.78 4.57 -0.38
N VAL A 103 10.98 3.30 -0.04
CA VAL A 103 11.10 2.84 1.34
C VAL A 103 12.42 2.11 1.49
N ASN A 104 13.24 2.54 2.47
CA ASN A 104 14.61 2.04 2.66
C ASN A 104 15.45 2.14 1.37
N ASP A 105 15.37 3.25 0.66
CA ASP A 105 16.04 3.52 -0.62
C ASP A 105 15.62 2.61 -1.78
N VAL A 106 14.55 1.84 -1.63
CA VAL A 106 14.01 0.98 -2.69
C VAL A 106 12.76 1.62 -3.30
N GLU A 107 12.75 1.76 -4.62
CA GLU A 107 11.61 2.32 -5.35
C GLU A 107 10.45 1.29 -5.45
N PRO A 108 9.17 1.76 -5.38
CA PRO A 108 7.99 0.92 -5.50
C PRO A 108 7.71 0.53 -6.96
N THR A 109 8.60 -0.23 -7.54
CA THR A 109 8.45 -0.76 -8.91
C THR A 109 8.00 -2.22 -8.89
N ALA A 110 7.36 -2.67 -9.98
CA ALA A 110 6.97 -4.07 -10.11
C ALA A 110 8.17 -5.02 -10.00
N GLU A 111 9.33 -4.61 -10.51
CA GLU A 111 10.58 -5.37 -10.44
C GLU A 111 11.04 -5.54 -8.98
N ASN A 112 11.13 -4.44 -8.23
CA ASN A 112 11.56 -4.48 -6.83
C ASN A 112 10.56 -5.22 -5.93
N VAL A 113 9.27 -5.16 -6.26
CA VAL A 113 8.24 -5.95 -5.56
C VAL A 113 8.41 -7.44 -5.84
N LYS A 114 8.60 -7.86 -7.11
CA LYS A 114 8.85 -9.26 -7.47
C LYS A 114 10.15 -9.80 -6.88
N ALA A 115 11.19 -8.99 -6.83
CA ALA A 115 12.47 -9.34 -6.19
C ALA A 115 12.35 -9.44 -4.65
N GLY A 116 11.27 -8.92 -4.06
CA GLY A 116 11.10 -8.86 -2.60
C GLY A 116 11.94 -7.77 -1.93
N ASP A 117 12.47 -6.82 -2.70
CA ASP A 117 13.28 -5.72 -2.20
C ASP A 117 12.39 -4.61 -1.62
N TYR A 118 11.30 -4.24 -2.32
CA TYR A 118 10.31 -3.31 -1.79
C TYR A 118 9.39 -4.01 -0.79
N LYS A 119 9.54 -3.66 0.50
CA LYS A 119 8.94 -4.42 1.61
C LYS A 119 7.44 -4.18 1.81
N ILE A 120 6.92 -3.00 1.46
CA ILE A 120 5.48 -2.70 1.58
C ILE A 120 4.75 -3.31 0.37
N SER A 121 4.67 -4.62 0.36
CA SER A 121 3.97 -5.40 -0.66
C SER A 121 3.50 -6.74 -0.12
N ARG A 122 2.39 -7.24 -0.66
CA ARG A 122 1.94 -8.60 -0.37
C ARG A 122 1.26 -9.22 -1.59
N PRO A 123 1.37 -10.55 -1.78
CA PRO A 123 0.65 -11.23 -2.84
C PRO A 123 -0.85 -11.35 -2.53
N PHE A 124 -1.68 -11.35 -3.56
CA PHE A 124 -3.03 -11.89 -3.48
C PHE A 124 -2.96 -13.41 -3.49
N LEU A 125 -3.65 -14.06 -2.55
CA LEU A 125 -3.63 -15.50 -2.41
C LEU A 125 -4.99 -16.11 -2.78
N LEU A 126 -4.97 -17.13 -3.61
CA LEU A 126 -6.12 -18.03 -3.80
C LEU A 126 -5.97 -19.19 -2.81
N VAL A 127 -6.88 -19.28 -1.86
CA VAL A 127 -6.88 -20.33 -0.84
C VAL A 127 -7.92 -21.38 -1.18
N THR A 128 -7.51 -22.64 -1.21
CA THR A 128 -8.39 -23.79 -1.49
C THR A 128 -8.20 -24.89 -0.46
N SER A 129 -9.22 -25.69 -0.25
CA SER A 129 -9.12 -26.95 0.50
C SER A 129 -9.00 -28.11 -0.46
N LYS A 130 -8.04 -29.00 -0.24
CA LYS A 130 -7.83 -30.21 -1.07
C LYS A 130 -9.06 -31.10 -1.12
N ASP A 131 -9.86 -31.14 -0.03
CA ASP A 131 -10.97 -32.05 0.10
C ASP A 131 -12.26 -31.52 -0.54
N THR A 132 -12.32 -30.20 -0.85
CA THR A 132 -13.54 -29.54 -1.36
C THR A 132 -13.33 -28.78 -2.66
N LEU A 133 -12.12 -28.80 -3.23
CA LEU A 133 -11.85 -28.17 -4.52
C LEU A 133 -12.52 -28.95 -5.63
N THR A 134 -13.47 -28.32 -6.32
CA THR A 134 -14.13 -28.90 -7.48
C THR A 134 -13.31 -28.74 -8.76
N ASP A 135 -13.66 -29.49 -9.81
CA ASP A 135 -13.02 -29.36 -11.12
C ASP A 135 -13.22 -27.94 -11.70
N GLU A 136 -14.36 -27.32 -11.45
CA GLU A 136 -14.65 -25.94 -11.85
C GLU A 136 -13.79 -24.94 -11.07
N GLY A 137 -13.59 -25.18 -9.78
CA GLY A 137 -12.70 -24.40 -8.94
C GLY A 137 -11.24 -24.45 -9.43
N GLN A 138 -10.79 -25.65 -9.80
CA GLN A 138 -9.44 -25.84 -10.39
C GLN A 138 -9.30 -25.09 -11.72
N LYS A 139 -10.29 -25.17 -12.60
CA LYS A 139 -10.29 -24.44 -13.88
C LYS A 139 -10.23 -22.92 -13.69
N LEU A 140 -10.89 -22.39 -12.67
CA LEU A 140 -10.79 -20.96 -12.33
C LEU A 140 -9.36 -20.59 -11.92
N ILE A 141 -8.73 -21.39 -11.06
CA ILE A 141 -7.34 -21.18 -10.66
C ILE A 141 -6.41 -21.23 -11.87
N ASP A 142 -6.54 -22.26 -12.71
CA ASP A 142 -5.75 -22.44 -13.91
C ASP A 142 -5.92 -21.25 -14.87
N PHE A 143 -7.14 -20.73 -15.01
CA PHE A 143 -7.41 -19.53 -15.80
C PHE A 143 -6.73 -18.30 -15.22
N VAL A 144 -6.86 -18.04 -13.90
CA VAL A 144 -6.22 -16.89 -13.25
C VAL A 144 -4.71 -16.93 -13.42
N LEU A 145 -4.10 -18.12 -13.35
CA LEU A 145 -2.65 -18.32 -13.51
C LEU A 145 -2.20 -18.39 -14.98
N SER A 146 -3.13 -18.47 -15.93
CA SER A 146 -2.81 -18.51 -17.36
C SER A 146 -2.34 -17.14 -17.89
N SER A 147 -1.70 -17.13 -19.06
CA SER A 147 -1.29 -15.88 -19.73
C SER A 147 -2.47 -14.93 -19.97
N GLU A 148 -3.68 -15.45 -20.24
CA GLU A 148 -4.88 -14.65 -20.42
C GLU A 148 -5.33 -14.01 -19.11
N GLY A 149 -5.38 -14.79 -18.00
CA GLY A 149 -5.68 -14.30 -16.67
C GLY A 149 -4.65 -13.26 -16.20
N GLN A 150 -3.35 -13.52 -16.43
CA GLN A 150 -2.28 -12.59 -16.07
C GLN A 150 -2.30 -11.30 -16.93
N GLN A 151 -2.80 -11.36 -18.18
CA GLN A 151 -3.02 -10.15 -18.95
C GLN A 151 -4.11 -9.27 -18.33
N ILE A 152 -5.20 -9.87 -17.79
CA ILE A 152 -6.24 -9.15 -17.06
C ILE A 152 -5.64 -8.49 -15.79
N VAL A 153 -4.80 -9.21 -15.05
CA VAL A 153 -4.09 -8.65 -13.88
C VAL A 153 -3.28 -7.43 -14.27
N LYS A 154 -2.50 -7.51 -15.36
CA LYS A 154 -1.70 -6.41 -15.88
C LYS A 154 -2.53 -5.23 -16.36
N ASP A 155 -3.64 -5.48 -17.06
CA ASP A 155 -4.54 -4.43 -17.56
C ASP A 155 -5.19 -3.63 -16.42
N ASN A 156 -5.35 -4.26 -15.25
CA ASN A 156 -5.79 -3.62 -14.02
C ASN A 156 -4.64 -3.02 -13.20
N LYS A 157 -3.44 -2.86 -13.78
CA LYS A 157 -2.26 -2.26 -13.17
C LYS A 157 -1.76 -3.01 -11.93
N LEU A 158 -2.11 -4.26 -11.78
CA LEU A 158 -1.57 -5.13 -10.74
C LEU A 158 -0.31 -5.83 -11.23
N ILE A 159 0.49 -6.31 -10.28
CA ILE A 159 1.76 -6.99 -10.58
C ILE A 159 1.47 -8.45 -10.88
N THR A 160 1.88 -8.92 -12.05
CA THR A 160 1.74 -10.31 -12.49
C THR A 160 2.69 -11.24 -11.75
N ILE A 161 2.40 -12.54 -11.76
CA ILE A 161 3.26 -13.58 -11.16
C ILE A 161 4.51 -13.90 -12.02
N GLU A 162 4.53 -13.52 -13.29
CA GLU A 162 5.64 -13.71 -14.23
C GLU A 162 6.52 -12.45 -14.33
#